data_c09ad8f615b2dac98ba4d44d65de2997
#
_entry.id   c09ad8f615b2dac98ba4d44d65de2997
#
_cell.length_a   1.000
_cell.length_b   1.000
_cell.length_c   1.000
_cell.angle_alpha   90.00
_cell.angle_beta   90.00
_cell.angle_gamma   90.00
#
_symmetry.space_group_name_H-M   'P 1'
#
loop_
_entity.id
_entity.type
_entity.pdbx_description
1 polymer ?
#
loop_
_entity_poly.entity_id
_entity_poly.type
_entity_poly.pdbx_seq_one_letter_code
_entity_poly.pdbx_strand_id
1 'polypeptide(L)'
;AMTEAGTRAGVLAAREQQVIANVFELDSRIVASAMTQRERMAFFFKDDADAIIRARIAEEPFSTYPVCDGDIDHVIGYVDAKDLFQRALNNQPLSLMDGSLIHKVLIVPDRLTLAEVLEQFRQVHEDFAVIVNDYSRVVGVVTLNDVMSTVMGDLVGASDDEEQIVRRDEHSWLIDGVTPIEDV
;
A
#
# COMPACT_ATOMS: atom_id res chain seq x y z
N ALA A 1 -27.16 -31.86 10.23
CA ALA A 1 -26.73 -31.44 8.89
C ALA A 1 -27.42 -30.13 8.48
N MET A 2 -28.74 -30.04 8.65
CA MET A 2 -29.45 -28.79 8.35
C MET A 2 -29.10 -27.64 9.26
N THR A 3 -28.79 -27.91 10.52
CA THR A 3 -28.37 -26.87 11.49
C THR A 3 -26.99 -26.28 11.14
N GLU A 4 -26.05 -27.11 10.72
CA GLU A 4 -24.75 -26.65 10.27
C GLU A 4 -24.85 -25.81 9.02
N ALA A 5 -25.64 -26.22 8.03
CA ALA A 5 -25.85 -25.46 6.80
C ALA A 5 -26.48 -24.09 7.10
N GLY A 6 -27.44 -24.03 8.02
CA GLY A 6 -28.07 -22.79 8.45
C GLY A 6 -27.09 -21.83 9.15
N THR A 7 -26.22 -22.38 10.01
CA THR A 7 -25.19 -21.59 10.69
C THR A 7 -24.16 -21.05 9.71
N ARG A 8 -23.72 -21.84 8.75
CA ARG A 8 -22.80 -21.39 7.70
C ARG A 8 -23.43 -20.30 6.83
N ALA A 9 -24.67 -20.45 6.44
CA ALA A 9 -25.38 -19.46 5.66
C ALA A 9 -25.50 -18.13 6.41
N GLY A 10 -25.77 -18.18 7.71
CA GLY A 10 -25.84 -16.98 8.56
C GLY A 10 -24.50 -16.26 8.68
N VAL A 11 -23.41 -17.01 8.84
CA VAL A 11 -22.06 -16.44 8.93
C VAL A 11 -21.64 -15.80 7.60
N LEU A 12 -21.91 -16.47 6.47
CA LEU A 12 -21.62 -15.93 5.14
C LEU A 12 -22.42 -14.67 4.86
N ALA A 13 -23.71 -14.64 5.21
CA ALA A 13 -24.54 -13.44 5.04
C ALA A 13 -24.02 -12.25 5.85
N ALA A 14 -23.57 -12.48 7.08
CA ALA A 14 -22.99 -11.43 7.90
C ALA A 14 -21.71 -10.88 7.30
N ARG A 15 -20.85 -11.73 6.75
CA ARG A 15 -19.62 -11.31 6.06
C ARG A 15 -19.93 -10.56 4.78
N GLU A 16 -20.90 -11.01 4.01
CA GLU A 16 -21.35 -10.32 2.80
C GLU A 16 -21.86 -8.92 3.12
N GLN A 17 -22.64 -8.77 4.18
CA GLN A 17 -23.13 -7.47 4.63
C GLN A 17 -21.98 -6.53 5.03
N GLN A 18 -20.97 -7.06 5.70
CA GLN A 18 -19.79 -6.28 6.08
C GLN A 18 -19.00 -5.81 4.87
N VAL A 19 -18.80 -6.68 3.88
CA VAL A 19 -18.12 -6.33 2.62
C VAL A 19 -18.92 -5.26 1.87
N ILE A 20 -20.23 -5.40 1.78
CA ILE A 20 -21.12 -4.42 1.15
C ILE A 20 -21.03 -3.07 1.87
N ALA A 21 -21.05 -3.07 3.20
CA ALA A 21 -20.91 -1.85 3.99
C ALA A 21 -19.57 -1.16 3.71
N ASN A 22 -18.48 -1.92 3.60
CA ASN A 22 -17.15 -1.38 3.29
C ASN A 22 -17.07 -0.83 1.86
N VAL A 23 -17.74 -1.46 0.90
CA VAL A 23 -17.84 -0.95 -0.47
C VAL A 23 -18.60 0.37 -0.52
N PHE A 24 -19.70 0.50 0.22
CA PHE A 24 -20.41 1.79 0.36
C PHE A 24 -19.52 2.85 0.99
N GLU A 25 -18.70 2.49 1.95
CA GLU A 25 -17.72 3.38 2.56
C GLU A 25 -16.70 3.89 1.54
N LEU A 26 -16.27 3.05 0.60
CA LEU A 26 -15.38 3.45 -0.50
C LEU A 26 -16.01 4.55 -1.38
N ASP A 27 -17.32 4.48 -1.62
CA ASP A 27 -18.03 5.50 -2.40
C ASP A 27 -18.16 6.83 -1.67
N SER A 28 -18.11 6.83 -0.35
CA SER A 28 -18.31 8.03 0.47
C SER A 28 -17.00 8.65 0.97
N ARG A 29 -15.91 7.89 1.00
CA ARG A 29 -14.62 8.37 1.50
C ARG A 29 -13.77 8.89 0.36
N ILE A 30 -13.14 10.06 0.58
CA ILE A 30 -12.20 10.63 -0.39
C ILE A 30 -10.83 9.98 -0.26
N VAL A 31 -10.07 10.03 -1.33
CA VAL A 31 -8.75 9.39 -1.43
C VAL A 31 -7.76 9.87 -0.36
N ALA A 32 -7.91 11.11 0.10
CA ALA A 32 -7.06 11.67 1.15
C ALA A 32 -7.09 10.87 2.44
N SER A 33 -8.17 10.11 2.71
CA SER A 33 -8.29 9.29 3.91
C SER A 33 -7.40 8.04 3.90
N ALA A 34 -6.94 7.61 2.73
CA ALA A 34 -6.11 6.41 2.56
C ALA A 34 -4.69 6.73 2.07
N MET A 35 -4.40 7.99 1.72
CA MET A 35 -3.11 8.35 1.13
C MET A 35 -2.00 8.46 2.17
N THR A 36 -0.77 8.30 1.71
CA THR A 36 0.42 8.77 2.42
C THR A 36 0.58 10.25 2.12
N GLN A 37 0.61 11.08 3.15
CA GLN A 37 0.68 12.53 3.01
C GLN A 37 2.03 12.97 2.48
N ARG A 38 2.05 14.11 1.80
CA ARG A 38 3.24 14.72 1.18
C ARG A 38 4.45 14.73 2.11
N GLU A 39 4.27 15.06 3.38
CA GLU A 39 5.32 15.18 4.37
C GLU A 39 5.98 13.85 4.72
N ARG A 40 5.30 12.75 4.40
CA ARG A 40 5.80 11.38 4.67
C ARG A 40 6.20 10.63 3.40
N MET A 41 6.13 11.29 2.26
CA MET A 41 6.51 10.65 1.01
C MET A 41 8.01 10.49 0.88
N ALA A 42 8.46 9.29 0.51
CA ALA A 42 9.80 9.09 0.00
C ALA A 42 9.75 9.20 -1.52
N PHE A 43 10.63 9.99 -2.09
CA PHE A 43 10.70 10.21 -3.52
C PHE A 43 12.14 10.46 -3.95
N PHE A 44 12.39 10.39 -5.26
CA PHE A 44 13.69 10.70 -5.84
C PHE A 44 13.58 11.89 -6.77
N PHE A 45 14.67 12.64 -6.89
CA PHE A 45 14.85 13.52 -8.02
C PHE A 45 15.52 12.76 -9.16
N LYS A 46 15.17 13.13 -10.38
CA LYS A 46 15.71 12.53 -11.59
C LYS A 46 17.23 12.51 -11.64
N ASP A 47 17.86 13.55 -11.11
CA ASP A 47 19.32 13.75 -11.08
C ASP A 47 19.99 13.31 -9.78
N ASP A 48 19.29 12.61 -8.90
CA ASP A 48 19.87 12.08 -7.67
C ASP A 48 21.02 11.12 -7.98
N ALA A 49 22.12 11.28 -7.23
CA ALA A 49 23.29 10.43 -7.35
C ALA A 49 23.00 9.02 -6.81
N ASP A 50 23.74 8.03 -7.28
CA ASP A 50 23.67 6.64 -6.84
C ASP A 50 23.68 6.52 -5.30
N ALA A 51 24.59 7.23 -4.62
CA ALA A 51 24.70 7.18 -3.17
C ALA A 51 23.43 7.68 -2.47
N ILE A 52 22.78 8.71 -3.02
CA ILE A 52 21.53 9.26 -2.46
C ILE A 52 20.40 8.25 -2.64
N ILE A 53 20.31 7.63 -3.80
CA ILE A 53 19.27 6.61 -4.07
C ILE A 53 19.43 5.42 -3.13
N ARG A 54 20.65 4.92 -2.96
CA ARG A 54 20.94 3.80 -2.06
C ARG A 54 20.61 4.12 -0.61
N ALA A 55 20.98 5.30 -0.15
CA ALA A 55 20.70 5.75 1.22
C ALA A 55 19.19 5.84 1.46
N ARG A 56 18.43 6.38 0.52
CA ARG A 56 16.99 6.52 0.66
C ARG A 56 16.26 5.18 0.70
N ILE A 57 16.66 4.25 -0.15
CA ILE A 57 16.08 2.89 -0.13
C ILE A 57 16.33 2.22 1.23
N ALA A 58 17.51 2.42 1.81
CA ALA A 58 17.85 1.84 3.10
C ALA A 58 17.10 2.48 4.27
N GLU A 59 16.90 3.80 4.23
CA GLU A 59 16.25 4.55 5.30
C GLU A 59 14.72 4.48 5.22
N GLU A 60 14.18 4.52 4.02
CA GLU A 60 12.74 4.59 3.77
C GLU A 60 12.34 3.48 2.78
N PRO A 61 12.25 2.22 3.24
CA PRO A 61 12.00 1.07 2.36
C PRO A 61 10.54 0.99 1.93
N PHE A 62 10.23 1.52 0.77
CA PHE A 62 8.93 1.38 0.10
C PHE A 62 9.08 0.50 -1.14
N SER A 63 7.96 0.05 -1.67
CA SER A 63 7.97 -0.73 -2.93
C SER A 63 8.00 0.15 -4.17
N THR A 64 7.56 1.39 -4.06
CA THR A 64 7.43 2.33 -5.17
C THR A 64 7.79 3.73 -4.72
N TYR A 65 8.54 4.45 -5.54
CA TYR A 65 8.96 5.82 -5.25
C TYR A 65 8.61 6.73 -6.42
N PRO A 66 7.91 7.86 -6.18
CA PRO A 66 7.77 8.89 -7.19
C PRO A 66 9.13 9.46 -7.61
N VAL A 67 9.24 9.84 -8.87
CA VAL A 67 10.42 10.53 -9.40
C VAL A 67 9.99 11.92 -9.84
N CYS A 68 10.73 12.93 -9.40
CA CYS A 68 10.43 14.33 -9.65
C CYS A 68 11.56 14.99 -10.43
N ASP A 69 11.24 16.05 -11.15
CA ASP A 69 12.21 16.87 -11.88
C ASP A 69 12.22 18.29 -11.32
N GLY A 70 13.24 18.60 -10.54
CA GLY A 70 13.44 19.90 -9.96
C GLY A 70 12.74 20.15 -8.63
N ASP A 71 11.46 19.83 -8.51
CA ASP A 71 10.72 19.94 -7.27
C ASP A 71 9.66 18.83 -7.14
N ILE A 72 9.14 18.68 -5.92
CA ILE A 72 8.19 17.60 -5.60
C ILE A 72 6.86 17.73 -6.34
N ASP A 73 6.49 18.93 -6.77
CA ASP A 73 5.24 19.15 -7.50
C ASP A 73 5.35 18.77 -8.99
N HIS A 74 6.58 18.54 -9.48
CA HIS A 74 6.83 18.13 -10.84
C HIS A 74 7.19 16.65 -10.91
N VAL A 75 6.19 15.79 -10.71
CA VAL A 75 6.37 14.34 -10.78
C VAL A 75 6.38 13.89 -12.24
N ILE A 76 7.44 13.18 -12.64
CA ILE A 76 7.61 12.70 -14.03
C ILE A 76 7.30 11.21 -14.16
N GLY A 77 7.22 10.48 -13.06
CA GLY A 77 6.94 9.06 -13.08
C GLY A 77 7.23 8.41 -11.73
N TYR A 78 7.40 7.10 -11.74
CA TYR A 78 7.78 6.34 -10.54
C TYR A 78 8.79 5.25 -10.88
N VAL A 79 9.49 4.76 -9.86
CA VAL A 79 10.39 3.61 -9.98
C VAL A 79 9.98 2.55 -8.97
N ASP A 80 10.17 1.29 -9.35
CA ASP A 80 9.99 0.15 -8.45
C ASP A 80 11.29 -0.13 -7.69
N ALA A 81 11.19 -0.31 -6.38
CA ALA A 81 12.33 -0.70 -5.56
C ALA A 81 12.97 -2.00 -6.04
N LYS A 82 12.15 -2.93 -6.54
CA LYS A 82 12.61 -4.19 -7.11
C LYS A 82 13.61 -3.99 -8.25
N ASP A 83 13.33 -3.06 -9.14
CA ASP A 83 14.22 -2.75 -10.26
C ASP A 83 15.54 -2.14 -9.79
N LEU A 84 15.47 -1.29 -8.75
CA LEU A 84 16.66 -0.70 -8.13
C LEU A 84 17.51 -1.76 -7.43
N PHE A 85 16.88 -2.67 -6.69
CA PHE A 85 17.59 -3.79 -6.06
C PHE A 85 18.25 -4.71 -7.09
N GLN A 86 17.57 -4.99 -8.17
CA GLN A 86 18.12 -5.83 -9.25
C GLN A 86 19.37 -5.20 -9.85
N ARG A 87 19.36 -3.89 -10.10
CA ARG A 87 20.53 -3.18 -10.59
C ARG A 87 21.68 -3.20 -9.56
N ALA A 88 21.36 -2.97 -8.31
CA ALA A 88 22.35 -3.00 -7.24
C ALA A 88 23.02 -4.38 -7.13
N LEU A 89 22.24 -5.45 -7.22
CA LEU A 89 22.77 -6.83 -7.17
C LEU A 89 23.64 -7.16 -8.38
N ASN A 90 23.38 -6.56 -9.53
CA ASN A 90 24.17 -6.74 -10.74
C ASN A 90 25.36 -5.77 -10.82
N ASN A 91 25.66 -5.05 -9.75
CA ASN A 91 26.72 -4.04 -9.69
C ASN A 91 26.59 -2.95 -10.75
N GLN A 92 25.35 -2.65 -11.13
CA GLN A 92 25.05 -1.56 -12.05
C GLN A 92 24.78 -0.26 -11.27
N PRO A 93 25.14 0.90 -11.82
CA PRO A 93 24.86 2.15 -11.14
C PRO A 93 23.37 2.43 -11.07
N LEU A 94 22.93 3.00 -9.95
CA LEU A 94 21.56 3.47 -9.75
C LEU A 94 21.46 4.90 -10.27
N SER A 95 20.94 5.07 -11.47
CA SER A 95 20.72 6.37 -12.08
C SER A 95 19.34 6.41 -12.72
N LEU A 96 18.65 7.53 -12.55
CA LEU A 96 17.34 7.76 -13.13
C LEU A 96 17.40 8.71 -14.33
N MET A 97 18.58 9.17 -14.70
CA MET A 97 18.78 10.21 -15.72
C MET A 97 18.37 9.77 -17.12
N ASP A 98 18.60 8.51 -17.46
CA ASP A 98 18.26 7.99 -18.80
C ASP A 98 16.77 7.63 -18.94
N GLY A 99 16.02 7.65 -17.85
CA GLY A 99 14.61 7.33 -17.85
C GLY A 99 14.25 5.86 -17.99
N SER A 100 15.23 4.97 -18.13
CA SER A 100 14.97 3.53 -18.38
C SER A 100 14.25 2.83 -17.24
N LEU A 101 14.40 3.30 -16.00
CA LEU A 101 13.76 2.77 -14.81
C LEU A 101 12.45 3.47 -14.47
N ILE A 102 12.14 4.59 -15.13
CA ILE A 102 11.00 5.42 -14.78
C ILE A 102 9.76 4.94 -15.54
N HIS A 103 8.72 4.58 -14.79
CA HIS A 103 7.42 4.19 -15.31
C HIS A 103 6.48 5.38 -15.28
N LYS A 104 5.49 5.37 -16.18
CA LYS A 104 4.45 6.39 -16.20
C LYS A 104 3.57 6.28 -14.96
N VAL A 105 3.39 7.39 -14.24
CA VAL A 105 2.59 7.42 -13.02
C VAL A 105 1.18 7.93 -13.31
N LEU A 106 0.20 7.34 -12.63
CA LEU A 106 -1.17 7.85 -12.60
C LEU A 106 -1.23 9.05 -11.65
N ILE A 107 -1.83 10.14 -12.10
CA ILE A 107 -2.05 11.33 -11.27
C ILE A 107 -3.55 11.53 -11.13
N VAL A 108 -4.03 11.65 -9.89
CA VAL A 108 -5.46 11.79 -9.58
C VAL A 108 -5.69 13.03 -8.72
N PRO A 109 -6.85 13.70 -8.88
CA PRO A 109 -7.20 14.81 -8.01
C PRO A 109 -7.59 14.34 -6.62
N ASP A 110 -7.36 15.17 -5.62
CA ASP A 110 -7.60 14.84 -4.21
C ASP A 110 -9.08 14.71 -3.84
N ARG A 111 -9.97 15.17 -4.69
CA ARG A 111 -11.43 15.10 -4.48
C ARG A 111 -12.04 13.75 -4.83
N LEU A 112 -11.31 12.87 -5.50
CA LEU A 112 -11.85 11.56 -5.88
C LEU A 112 -12.15 10.71 -4.66
N THR A 113 -13.20 9.91 -4.77
CA THR A 113 -13.50 8.88 -3.77
C THR A 113 -12.54 7.68 -3.95
N LEU A 114 -12.44 6.85 -2.91
CA LEU A 114 -11.65 5.63 -3.00
C LEU A 114 -12.16 4.71 -4.12
N ALA A 115 -13.47 4.65 -4.32
CA ALA A 115 -14.06 3.87 -5.41
C ALA A 115 -13.64 4.39 -6.78
N GLU A 116 -13.62 5.69 -6.96
CA GLU A 116 -13.18 6.31 -8.21
C GLU A 116 -11.69 6.07 -8.49
N VAL A 117 -10.86 6.14 -7.47
CA VAL A 117 -9.43 5.82 -7.59
C VAL A 117 -9.22 4.35 -7.94
N LEU A 118 -9.97 3.45 -7.32
CA LEU A 118 -9.92 2.02 -7.61
C LEU A 118 -10.29 1.74 -9.07
N GLU A 119 -11.31 2.42 -9.59
CA GLU A 119 -11.70 2.32 -10.99
C GLU A 119 -10.60 2.84 -11.93
N GLN A 120 -9.93 3.93 -11.57
CA GLN A 120 -8.79 4.45 -12.32
C GLN A 120 -7.65 3.43 -12.37
N PHE A 121 -7.31 2.81 -11.25
CA PHE A 121 -6.29 1.75 -11.19
C PHE A 121 -6.64 0.60 -12.13
N ARG A 122 -7.90 0.18 -12.11
CA ARG A 122 -8.36 -0.91 -12.95
C ARG A 122 -8.25 -0.58 -14.44
N GLN A 123 -8.63 0.63 -14.82
CA GLN A 123 -8.63 1.06 -16.23
C GLN A 123 -7.23 1.14 -16.82
N VAL A 124 -6.26 1.62 -16.05
CA VAL A 124 -4.89 1.82 -16.54
C VAL A 124 -3.94 0.70 -16.12
N HIS A 125 -4.43 -0.31 -15.40
CA HIS A 125 -3.64 -1.44 -14.89
C HIS A 125 -2.45 -1.00 -14.03
N GLU A 126 -2.68 0.00 -13.20
CA GLU A 126 -1.69 0.51 -12.25
C GLU A 126 -2.15 0.26 -10.81
N ASP A 127 -1.20 0.31 -9.88
CA ASP A 127 -1.46 0.11 -8.45
C ASP A 127 -0.91 1.24 -7.58
N PHE A 128 -0.47 2.32 -8.21
CA PHE A 128 0.14 3.46 -7.54
C PHE A 128 -0.30 4.76 -8.23
N ALA A 129 -0.63 5.78 -7.44
CA ALA A 129 -1.02 7.09 -7.96
C ALA A 129 -0.46 8.21 -7.09
N VAL A 130 -0.16 9.32 -7.76
CA VAL A 130 0.17 10.58 -7.10
C VAL A 130 -1.10 11.43 -7.03
N ILE A 131 -1.35 12.02 -5.87
CA ILE A 131 -2.55 12.81 -5.61
C ILE A 131 -2.18 14.29 -5.63
N VAL A 132 -2.93 15.07 -6.40
CA VAL A 132 -2.73 16.52 -6.53
C VAL A 132 -3.98 17.28 -6.14
N ASN A 133 -3.80 18.50 -5.65
CA ASN A 133 -4.91 19.41 -5.38
C ASN A 133 -5.29 20.25 -6.61
N ASP A 134 -6.23 21.17 -6.46
CA ASP A 134 -6.71 22.03 -7.55
C ASP A 134 -5.62 22.96 -8.11
N TYR A 135 -4.55 23.17 -7.36
CA TYR A 135 -3.40 23.98 -7.79
C TYR A 135 -2.28 23.14 -8.40
N SER A 136 -2.56 21.88 -8.72
CA SER A 136 -1.57 20.94 -9.25
C SER A 136 -0.38 20.66 -8.32
N ARG A 137 -0.58 20.89 -7.03
CA ARG A 137 0.43 20.55 -6.01
C ARG A 137 0.22 19.13 -5.51
N VAL A 138 1.30 18.40 -5.36
CA VAL A 138 1.26 17.05 -4.81
C VAL A 138 0.89 17.12 -3.32
N VAL A 139 -0.17 16.42 -2.95
CA VAL A 139 -0.63 16.33 -1.55
C VAL A 139 -0.34 14.97 -0.92
N GLY A 140 -0.08 13.95 -1.72
CA GLY A 140 0.26 12.63 -1.24
C GLY A 140 0.32 11.59 -2.35
N VAL A 141 0.46 10.35 -1.93
CA VAL A 141 0.44 9.18 -2.82
C VAL A 141 -0.49 8.12 -2.24
N VAL A 142 -1.03 7.27 -3.10
CA VAL A 142 -1.89 6.17 -2.69
C VAL A 142 -1.54 4.92 -3.51
N THR A 143 -1.55 3.77 -2.85
CA THR A 143 -1.39 2.47 -3.51
C THR A 143 -2.72 1.73 -3.55
N LEU A 144 -2.83 0.75 -4.45
CA LEU A 144 -3.97 -0.16 -4.47
C LEU A 144 -4.13 -0.86 -3.11
N ASN A 145 -3.01 -1.22 -2.48
CA ASN A 145 -3.02 -1.86 -1.17
C ASN A 145 -3.63 -0.93 -0.10
N ASP A 146 -3.36 0.37 -0.14
CA ASP A 146 -3.97 1.34 0.78
C ASP A 146 -5.48 1.38 0.64
N VAL A 147 -5.99 1.37 -0.59
CA VAL A 147 -7.43 1.35 -0.87
C VAL A 147 -8.05 0.04 -0.42
N MET A 148 -7.44 -1.09 -0.77
CA MET A 148 -7.94 -2.41 -0.39
C MET A 148 -7.94 -2.64 1.12
N SER A 149 -6.97 -2.09 1.84
CA SER A 149 -6.93 -2.14 3.30
C SER A 149 -8.14 -1.48 3.94
N THR A 150 -8.69 -0.46 3.32
CA THR A 150 -9.92 0.19 3.80
C THR A 150 -11.13 -0.74 3.65
N VAL A 151 -11.22 -1.50 2.54
CA VAL A 151 -12.29 -2.48 2.34
C VAL A 151 -12.23 -3.61 3.36
N MET A 152 -11.02 -4.09 3.62
CA MET A 152 -10.79 -5.26 4.47
C MET A 152 -10.55 -4.89 5.95
N GLY A 153 -10.46 -3.59 6.24
CA GLY A 153 -9.99 -3.09 7.53
C GLY A 153 -10.72 -3.68 8.73
N ASP A 154 -12.05 -3.62 8.73
CA ASP A 154 -12.84 -4.13 9.86
C ASP A 154 -12.79 -5.66 9.98
N LEU A 155 -12.76 -6.37 8.86
CA LEU A 155 -12.69 -7.83 8.85
C LEU A 155 -11.30 -8.31 9.30
N VAL A 156 -10.26 -7.69 8.79
CA VAL A 156 -8.87 -8.01 9.14
C VAL A 156 -8.59 -7.62 10.59
N GLY A 157 -9.07 -6.45 11.02
CA GLY A 157 -8.90 -5.98 12.39
C GLY A 157 -9.51 -6.92 13.42
N ALA A 158 -10.74 -7.39 13.17
CA ALA A 158 -11.41 -8.35 14.05
C ALA A 158 -10.65 -9.69 14.11
N SER A 159 -10.17 -10.17 12.97
CA SER A 159 -9.40 -11.40 12.89
C SER A 159 -8.05 -11.28 13.61
N ASP A 160 -7.40 -10.15 13.45
CA ASP A 160 -6.12 -9.89 14.10
C ASP A 160 -6.26 -9.83 15.61
N ASP A 161 -7.32 -9.23 16.10
CA ASP A 161 -7.60 -9.17 17.54
C ASP A 161 -7.82 -10.57 18.11
N GLU A 162 -8.57 -11.41 17.43
CA GLU A 162 -8.78 -12.79 17.85
C GLU A 162 -7.48 -13.60 17.80
N GLU A 163 -6.71 -13.44 16.74
CA GLU A 163 -5.41 -14.11 16.63
C GLU A 163 -4.43 -13.66 17.71
N GLN A 164 -4.42 -12.38 18.02
CA GLN A 164 -3.55 -11.87 19.09
C GLN A 164 -3.91 -12.44 20.45
N ILE A 165 -5.20 -12.59 20.75
CA ILE A 165 -5.65 -13.19 22.00
C ILE A 165 -5.22 -14.66 22.05
N VAL A 166 -5.43 -15.41 21.00
CA VAL A 166 -5.04 -16.83 20.92
C VAL A 166 -3.52 -16.96 21.03
N ARG A 167 -2.77 -16.12 20.36
CA ARG A 167 -1.30 -16.13 20.43
C ARG A 167 -0.79 -15.82 21.82
N ARG A 168 -1.44 -14.93 22.57
CA ARG A 168 -1.06 -14.65 23.96
C ARG A 168 -1.22 -15.88 24.82
N ASP A 169 -2.32 -16.60 24.69
CA ASP A 169 -2.55 -17.83 25.44
C ASP A 169 -1.55 -18.91 25.05
N GLU A 170 -1.27 -19.07 23.78
CA GLU A 170 -0.24 -19.99 23.30
C GLU A 170 1.15 -19.58 23.79
N HIS A 171 1.46 -18.30 23.75
CA HIS A 171 2.75 -17.79 24.18
C HIS A 171 3.01 -17.96 25.66
N SER A 172 1.96 -17.90 26.49
CA SER A 172 2.11 -18.04 27.94
C SER A 172 2.50 -19.44 28.37
N TRP A 173 2.34 -20.47 27.53
CA TRP A 173 2.78 -21.83 27.85
C TRP A 173 3.76 -22.40 26.83
N LEU A 174 3.92 -21.82 25.64
CA LEU A 174 4.95 -22.20 24.65
C LEU A 174 6.34 -21.71 25.05
N ILE A 175 6.44 -20.59 25.73
CA ILE A 175 7.72 -20.07 26.22
C ILE A 175 8.39 -21.06 27.15
N ASP A 176 7.59 -21.80 27.85
CA ASP A 176 8.10 -22.85 28.76
C ASP A 176 8.45 -24.12 28.01
N GLY A 177 8.00 -24.31 26.90
CA GLY A 177 8.25 -25.47 26.07
C GLY A 177 9.06 -25.24 24.87
N VAL A 178 9.12 -24.52 24.21
CA VAL A 178 9.65 -24.33 23.12
C VAL A 178 10.27 -24.06 22.58
N THR A 179 9.68 -24.16 22.22
CA THR A 179 10.05 -24.03 21.70
C THR A 179 10.32 -24.44 21.45
N PRO A 180 9.96 -25.03 21.39
CA PRO A 180 10.20 -25.41 21.07
C PRO A 180 10.37 -25.85 20.75
N ILE A 181 10.26 -25.89 20.48
CA ILE A 181 10.47 -26.11 20.31
C ILE A 181 10.55 -26.44 20.11
N GLU A 182 10.38 -26.51 19.89
CA GLU A 182 10.51 -26.72 19.91
C GLU A 182 10.20 -26.93 20.11
N ASP A 183 9.66 -27.21 19.97
CA ASP A 183 9.41 -27.34 20.29
C ASP A 183 9.02 -27.33 20.58
N VAL A 184 8.79 -27.54 20.52
CA VAL A 184 8.44 -27.39 20.94
C VAL A 184 8.41 -26.93 21.10
#